data_e4617861ca71467f767f68188a058fd2
#
_entry.id   e4617861ca71467f767f68188a058fd2
#
_cell.length_a   1.000
_cell.length_b   1.000
_cell.length_c   1.000
_cell.angle_alpha   90.00
_cell.angle_beta   90.00
_cell.angle_gamma   90.00
#
_symmetry.space_group_name_H-M   'P 1'
#
loop_
_entity.id
_entity.type
_entity.pdbx_description
1 polymer ?
#
loop_
_entity_poly.entity_id
_entity_poly.type
_entity_poly.pdbx_seq_one_letter_code
_entity_poly.pdbx_strand_id
1 'polypeptide(L)'
;PTLFDWKTTDEFSYKKDKDGNFIYKENGQIDKDRKYLNNNNTHASQVAGYMSAIKYMAKGFEDMPQPRQAFIVYVFKDTKRVQWMKVNLDKATKVFKASHTIYAVEHTPSKLFESGVI
;
A
#
# COMPACT_ATOMS: atom_id res chain seq x y z
N PRO A 1 -2.71 21.74 0.04
CA PRO A 1 -3.24 20.67 0.90
C PRO A 1 -2.43 19.39 0.76
N THR A 2 -2.41 18.61 1.82
CA THR A 2 -1.66 17.36 1.90
C THR A 2 -2.59 16.24 2.34
N LEU A 3 -2.52 15.09 1.66
CA LEU A 3 -3.21 13.88 2.07
C LEU A 3 -2.31 13.07 3.01
N PHE A 4 -2.85 12.66 4.14
CA PHE A 4 -2.20 11.74 5.08
C PHE A 4 -2.98 10.45 5.17
N ASP A 5 -2.29 9.34 4.98
CA ASP A 5 -2.83 7.99 5.20
C ASP A 5 -2.11 7.37 6.40
N TRP A 6 -2.86 7.06 7.45
CA TRP A 6 -2.33 6.48 8.69
C TRP A 6 -2.42 4.97 8.63
N LYS A 7 -1.29 4.31 8.88
CA LYS A 7 -1.19 2.85 8.93
C LYS A 7 -0.62 2.41 10.27
N THR A 8 -1.25 1.44 10.88
CA THR A 8 -0.74 0.79 12.10
C THR A 8 -0.17 -0.57 11.74
N THR A 9 1.06 -0.82 12.11
CA THR A 9 1.76 -2.07 11.81
C THR A 9 2.87 -2.32 12.83
N ASP A 10 3.52 -3.48 12.74
CA ASP A 10 4.77 -3.73 13.46
C ASP A 10 5.97 -3.29 12.62
N GLU A 11 7.00 -2.78 13.29
CA GLU A 11 8.25 -2.40 12.64
C GLU A 11 9.06 -3.63 12.24
N PHE A 12 8.94 -4.71 13.00
CA PHE A 12 9.68 -5.95 12.79
C PHE A 12 8.75 -7.13 12.48
N SER A 13 9.26 -8.04 11.68
CA SER A 13 8.67 -9.36 11.48
C SER A 13 9.37 -10.35 12.40
N TYR A 14 8.61 -10.96 13.32
CA TYR A 14 9.14 -11.88 14.32
C TYR A 14 9.08 -13.31 13.78
N LYS A 15 10.22 -14.00 13.80
CA LYS A 15 10.30 -15.39 13.33
C LYS A 15 9.66 -16.33 14.34
N LYS A 16 8.91 -17.30 13.83
CA LYS A 16 8.23 -18.31 14.61
C LYS A 16 8.57 -19.71 14.09
N ASP A 17 8.61 -20.67 14.99
CA ASP A 17 8.71 -22.08 14.63
C ASP A 17 7.35 -22.65 14.14
N LYS A 18 7.33 -23.92 13.76
CA LYS A 18 6.12 -24.61 13.29
C LYS A 18 4.99 -24.68 14.32
N ASP A 19 5.32 -24.56 15.61
CA ASP A 19 4.34 -24.59 16.71
C ASP A 19 3.85 -23.19 17.09
N GLY A 20 4.31 -22.15 16.39
CA GLY A 20 3.91 -20.76 16.63
C GLY A 20 4.70 -20.06 17.73
N ASN A 21 5.76 -20.66 18.26
CA ASN A 21 6.61 -20.07 19.28
C ASN A 21 7.69 -19.18 18.65
N PHE A 22 8.01 -18.08 19.34
CA PHE A 22 9.09 -17.20 18.87
C PHE A 22 10.44 -17.94 18.89
N ILE A 23 11.24 -17.68 17.87
CA ILE A 23 12.60 -18.17 17.75
C ILE A 23 13.54 -17.17 18.42
N TYR A 24 14.46 -17.66 19.26
CA TYR A 24 15.45 -16.85 19.95
C TYR A 24 16.84 -17.09 19.38
N LYS A 25 17.62 -16.02 19.28
CA LYS A 25 19.04 -16.10 18.92
C LYS A 25 19.86 -16.66 20.09
N GLU A 26 21.10 -17.06 19.83
CA GLU A 26 22.03 -17.54 20.86
C GLU A 26 22.24 -16.53 22.01
N ASN A 27 22.15 -15.23 21.70
CA ASN A 27 22.26 -14.17 22.72
C ASN A 27 20.98 -13.96 23.57
N GLY A 28 19.95 -14.77 23.38
CA GLY A 28 18.70 -14.68 24.11
C GLY A 28 17.68 -13.69 23.57
N GLN A 29 18.02 -12.95 22.52
CA GLN A 29 17.09 -12.01 21.87
C GLN A 29 16.19 -12.72 20.86
N ILE A 30 14.96 -12.21 20.70
CA ILE A 30 14.02 -12.71 19.69
C ILE A 30 14.60 -12.48 18.30
N ASP A 31 14.54 -13.52 17.45
CA ASP A 31 14.94 -13.41 16.07
C ASP A 31 13.87 -12.67 15.26
N LYS A 32 14.23 -11.53 14.72
CA LYS A 32 13.32 -10.63 14.00
C LYS A 32 14.02 -9.91 12.87
N ASP A 33 13.27 -9.58 11.83
CA ASP A 33 13.73 -8.78 10.71
C ASP A 33 12.93 -7.48 10.60
N ARG A 34 13.61 -6.39 10.24
CA ARG A 34 12.96 -5.11 9.97
C ARG A 34 12.16 -5.19 8.66
N LYS A 35 10.93 -4.69 8.68
CA LYS A 35 10.11 -4.61 7.49
C LYS A 35 10.60 -3.49 6.55
N TYR A 36 10.56 -3.75 5.26
CA TYR A 36 10.91 -2.78 4.22
C TYR A 36 9.65 -2.05 3.74
N LEU A 37 9.34 -0.93 4.37
CA LEU A 37 8.13 -0.15 4.06
C LEU A 37 8.19 0.54 2.70
N ASN A 38 9.38 0.94 2.27
CA ASN A 38 9.59 1.61 0.98
C ASN A 38 9.32 0.73 -0.23
N ASN A 39 9.19 -0.59 -0.03
CA ASN A 39 8.83 -1.53 -1.09
C ASN A 39 7.33 -1.86 -1.11
N ASN A 40 6.53 -1.16 -0.32
CA ASN A 40 5.10 -1.44 -0.25
C ASN A 40 4.34 -0.66 -1.32
N ASN A 41 4.38 -1.18 -2.55
CA ASN A 41 3.66 -0.58 -3.68
C ASN A 41 2.15 -0.57 -3.49
N THR A 42 1.60 -1.51 -2.74
CA THR A 42 0.17 -1.58 -2.43
C THR A 42 -0.29 -0.36 -1.66
N HIS A 43 0.44 0.05 -0.62
CA HIS A 43 0.08 1.24 0.15
C HIS A 43 0.21 2.52 -0.69
N ALA A 44 1.27 2.63 -1.49
CA ALA A 44 1.48 3.78 -2.35
C ALA A 44 0.39 3.89 -3.44
N SER A 45 0.04 2.78 -4.08
CA SER A 45 -1.02 2.76 -5.10
C SER A 45 -2.40 3.02 -4.52
N GLN A 46 -2.67 2.59 -3.30
CA GLN A 46 -3.90 2.90 -2.57
C GLN A 46 -4.05 4.41 -2.35
N VAL A 47 -2.97 5.09 -1.98
CA VAL A 47 -2.95 6.55 -1.84
C VAL A 47 -3.22 7.22 -3.17
N ALA A 48 -2.64 6.75 -4.27
CA ALA A 48 -2.92 7.27 -5.61
C ALA A 48 -4.40 7.08 -5.97
N GLY A 49 -5.01 5.96 -5.58
CA GLY A 49 -6.45 5.72 -5.73
C GLY A 49 -7.29 6.74 -4.96
N TYR A 50 -6.93 7.05 -3.72
CA TYR A 50 -7.60 8.09 -2.94
C TYR A 50 -7.48 9.47 -3.60
N MET A 51 -6.32 9.82 -4.11
CA MET A 51 -6.11 11.08 -4.84
C MET A 51 -7.00 11.17 -6.07
N SER A 52 -7.13 10.08 -6.82
CA SER A 52 -8.02 10.01 -7.99
C SER A 52 -9.48 10.16 -7.59
N ALA A 53 -9.90 9.53 -6.51
CA ALA A 53 -11.27 9.64 -5.99
C ALA A 53 -11.58 11.08 -5.55
N ILE A 54 -10.67 11.73 -4.84
CA ILE A 54 -10.83 13.14 -4.42
C ILE A 54 -10.97 14.04 -5.65
N LYS A 55 -10.14 13.84 -6.66
CA LYS A 55 -10.20 14.61 -7.90
C LYS A 55 -11.53 14.41 -8.65
N TYR A 56 -12.04 13.19 -8.65
CA TYR A 56 -13.35 12.89 -9.24
C TYR A 56 -14.48 13.58 -8.47
N MET A 57 -14.47 13.48 -7.14
CA MET A 57 -15.47 14.09 -6.26
C MET A 57 -15.47 15.62 -6.35
N ALA A 58 -14.32 16.23 -6.67
CA ALA A 58 -14.20 17.69 -6.81
C ALA A 58 -14.85 18.24 -8.07
N LYS A 59 -15.22 17.40 -9.02
CA LYS A 59 -15.97 17.84 -10.21
C LYS A 59 -17.32 18.41 -9.79
N GLY A 60 -17.55 19.69 -10.11
CA GLY A 60 -18.74 20.42 -9.69
C GLY A 60 -18.63 21.09 -8.31
N PHE A 61 -17.49 20.96 -7.63
CA PHE A 61 -17.18 21.63 -6.37
C PHE A 61 -15.86 22.38 -6.50
N GLU A 62 -15.91 23.55 -7.10
CA GLU A 62 -14.71 24.35 -7.44
C GLU A 62 -13.85 24.70 -6.22
N ASP A 63 -14.49 24.89 -5.06
CA ASP A 63 -13.82 25.26 -3.80
C ASP A 63 -13.24 24.06 -3.03
N MET A 64 -13.41 22.86 -3.54
CA MET A 64 -12.90 21.67 -2.87
C MET A 64 -11.37 21.62 -2.97
N PRO A 65 -10.64 21.61 -1.82
CA PRO A 65 -9.18 21.53 -1.85
C PRO A 65 -8.68 20.26 -2.53
N GLN A 66 -7.68 20.42 -3.41
CA GLN A 66 -7.03 19.29 -4.07
C GLN A 66 -5.66 19.05 -3.44
N PRO A 67 -5.41 17.89 -2.82
CA PRO A 67 -4.08 17.58 -2.32
C PRO A 67 -3.05 17.52 -3.47
N ARG A 68 -1.87 18.09 -3.22
CA ARG A 68 -0.76 18.08 -4.18
C ARG A 68 0.36 17.14 -3.78
N GLN A 69 0.35 16.71 -2.53
CA GLN A 69 1.31 15.76 -1.99
C GLN A 69 0.62 14.81 -1.02
N ALA A 70 1.23 13.67 -0.80
CA ALA A 70 0.68 12.65 0.07
C ALA A 70 1.78 11.98 0.88
N PHE A 71 1.45 11.62 2.10
CA PHE A 71 2.31 10.91 3.03
C PHE A 71 1.57 9.71 3.60
N ILE A 72 2.31 8.62 3.79
CA ILE A 72 1.87 7.51 4.63
C ILE A 72 2.59 7.66 5.97
N VAL A 73 1.82 7.64 7.04
CA VAL A 73 2.35 7.73 8.40
C VAL A 73 2.18 6.36 9.06
N TYR A 74 3.29 5.71 9.33
CA TYR A 74 3.31 4.41 9.99
C TYR A 74 3.45 4.58 11.49
N VAL A 75 2.51 4.02 12.23
CA VAL A 75 2.56 3.93 13.69
C VAL A 75 2.93 2.48 14.04
N PHE A 76 4.11 2.29 14.60
CA PHE A 76 4.61 0.97 14.94
C PHE A 76 4.16 0.56 16.35
N LYS A 77 3.35 -0.49 16.42
CA LYS A 77 2.78 -0.98 17.67
C LYS A 77 3.85 -1.58 18.60
N ASP A 78 4.82 -2.26 18.05
CA ASP A 78 5.87 -2.97 18.78
C ASP A 78 6.93 -2.03 19.36
N THR A 79 7.41 -1.07 18.59
CA THR A 79 8.49 -0.16 19.00
C THR A 79 8.00 1.20 19.49
N LYS A 80 6.70 1.49 19.32
CA LYS A 80 6.10 2.79 19.65
C LYS A 80 6.70 3.96 18.87
N ARG A 81 7.31 3.68 17.73
CA ARG A 81 7.84 4.69 16.81
C ARG A 81 6.79 5.13 15.80
N VAL A 82 6.97 6.32 15.27
CA VAL A 82 6.18 6.86 14.17
C VAL A 82 7.13 7.24 13.04
N GLN A 83 6.82 6.82 11.83
CA GLN A 83 7.63 7.15 10.65
C GLN A 83 6.72 7.64 9.53
N TRP A 84 7.08 8.76 8.91
CA TRP A 84 6.39 9.22 7.72
C TRP A 84 7.17 8.82 6.46
N MET A 85 6.44 8.59 5.38
CA MET A 85 7.00 8.33 4.06
C MET A 85 6.22 9.14 3.04
N LYS A 86 6.93 9.97 2.27
CA LYS A 86 6.32 10.72 1.18
C LYS A 86 6.09 9.81 -0.02
N VAL A 87 4.88 9.84 -0.55
CA VAL A 87 4.52 9.03 -1.73
C VAL A 87 4.97 9.76 -3.00
N ASN A 88 5.66 9.04 -3.87
CA ASN A 88 5.90 9.50 -5.24
C ASN A 88 4.60 9.32 -6.04
N LEU A 89 3.80 10.37 -6.15
CA LEU A 89 2.47 10.31 -6.75
C LEU A 89 2.50 9.94 -8.23
N ASP A 90 3.50 10.38 -8.99
CA ASP A 90 3.61 10.03 -10.41
C ASP A 90 3.78 8.53 -10.60
N LYS A 91 4.70 7.92 -9.86
CA LYS A 91 4.94 6.47 -9.91
C LYS A 91 3.79 5.68 -9.33
N ALA A 92 3.25 6.11 -8.18
CA ALA A 92 2.11 5.45 -7.55
C ALA A 92 0.87 5.46 -8.42
N THR A 93 0.62 6.56 -9.14
CA THR A 93 -0.49 6.68 -10.09
C THR A 93 -0.33 5.70 -11.26
N LYS A 94 0.88 5.51 -11.76
CA LYS A 94 1.14 4.52 -12.81
C LYS A 94 0.85 3.10 -12.33
N VAL A 95 1.27 2.75 -11.13
CA VAL A 95 0.98 1.43 -10.52
C VAL A 95 -0.53 1.26 -10.31
N PHE A 96 -1.20 2.26 -9.78
CA PHE A 96 -2.66 2.21 -9.58
C PHE A 96 -3.41 2.01 -10.90
N LYS A 97 -3.07 2.78 -11.95
CA LYS A 97 -3.72 2.65 -13.25
C LYS A 97 -3.47 1.29 -13.90
N ALA A 98 -2.25 0.76 -13.80
CA ALA A 98 -1.92 -0.56 -14.32
C ALA A 98 -2.72 -1.66 -13.58
N SER A 99 -2.79 -1.60 -12.26
CA SER A 99 -3.56 -2.54 -11.44
C SER A 99 -5.06 -2.49 -11.76
N HIS A 100 -5.60 -1.28 -11.94
CA HIS A 100 -7.00 -1.09 -12.33
C HIS A 100 -7.28 -1.66 -13.73
N THR A 101 -6.38 -1.47 -14.68
CA THR A 101 -6.50 -2.02 -16.03
C THR A 101 -6.51 -3.55 -16.00
N ILE A 102 -5.61 -4.17 -15.27
CA ILE A 102 -5.56 -5.63 -15.10
C ILE A 102 -6.86 -6.14 -14.49
N TYR A 103 -7.33 -5.51 -13.41
CA TYR A 103 -8.58 -5.87 -12.76
C TYR A 103 -9.77 -5.79 -13.74
N ALA A 104 -9.89 -4.69 -14.47
CA ALA A 104 -10.98 -4.48 -15.43
C ALA A 104 -11.01 -5.53 -16.53
N VAL A 105 -9.82 -5.88 -17.06
CA VAL A 105 -9.70 -6.93 -18.10
C VAL A 105 -10.09 -8.29 -17.55
N GLU A 106 -9.63 -8.66 -16.34
CA GLU A 106 -9.93 -9.95 -15.72
C GLU A 106 -11.39 -10.12 -15.31
N HIS A 107 -12.09 -9.02 -14.99
CA HIS A 107 -13.47 -9.04 -14.49
C HIS A 107 -14.51 -8.60 -15.52
N THR A 108 -14.12 -8.42 -16.78
CA THR A 108 -15.08 -8.16 -17.85
C THR A 108 -15.67 -9.48 -18.38
N PRO A 109 -16.86 -9.46 -19.05
CA PRO A 109 -17.39 -10.62 -19.74
C PRO A 109 -16.50 -11.13 -20.86
N SER A 110 -15.63 -10.27 -21.44
CA SER A 110 -14.69 -10.65 -22.49
C SER A 110 -13.56 -11.48 -21.91
N LYS A 111 -13.30 -12.64 -22.49
CA LYS A 111 -12.20 -13.52 -22.09
C LYS A 111 -10.90 -13.10 -22.75
N LEU A 112 -9.79 -13.30 -22.05
CA LEU A 112 -8.45 -13.05 -22.61
C LEU A 112 -8.07 -14.06 -23.70
N PHE A 113 -8.69 -15.23 -23.71
CA PHE A 113 -8.39 -16.26 -24.67
C PHE A 113 -9.63 -16.62 -25.48
N GLU A 114 -9.42 -16.83 -26.76
CA GLU A 114 -10.39 -17.50 -27.63
C GLU A 114 -9.94 -18.93 -27.83
N SER A 115 -10.90 -19.83 -27.89
CA SER A 115 -10.63 -21.25 -28.11
C SER A 115 -11.69 -21.86 -28.99
N GLY A 116 -11.34 -22.93 -29.70
CA GLY A 116 -12.23 -23.72 -30.54
C GLY A 116 -11.81 -25.18 -30.56
N VAL A 117 -12.76 -26.03 -30.94
CA VAL A 117 -12.51 -27.46 -31.15
C VAL A 117 -12.35 -27.69 -32.64
N ILE A 118 -11.25 -28.36 -33.00
CA ILE A 118 -10.95 -28.69 -34.39
C ILE A 118 -11.60 -30.03 -34.75
#